data_caf01abc56adcb4d2cd650f2165e87f3
#
_entry.id   caf01abc56adcb4d2cd650f2165e87f3
#
_cell.length_a   1.000
_cell.length_b   1.000
_cell.length_c   1.000
_cell.angle_alpha   90.00
_cell.angle_beta   90.00
_cell.angle_gamma   90.00
#
_symmetry.space_group_name_H-M   'P 1'
#
loop_
_entity.id
_entity.type
_entity.pdbx_description
1 polymer ?
#
loop_
_entity_poly.entity_id
_entity_poly.type
_entity_poly.pdbx_seq_one_letter_code
_entity_poly.pdbx_strand_id
1 'polypeptide(L)'
;MALKAAFIFVAPDADSAKHRAVVDTPVVKLTAVGVKNYAEAAKVAEELVADGFAALELCGGFGLEGAALVKKAVAGKAAVGVVRFDNHPGLGFKSGDDLFG
;
A
#
# COMPACT_ATOMS: atom_id res chain seq x y z
N MET A 1 -10.71 -0.10 -21.19
CA MET A 1 -10.70 -0.70 -19.84
C MET A 1 -10.03 0.23 -18.86
N ALA A 2 -10.59 0.34 -17.67
CA ALA A 2 -9.98 1.16 -16.63
C ALA A 2 -8.80 0.41 -15.98
N LEU A 3 -7.74 1.15 -15.67
CA LEU A 3 -6.64 0.62 -14.88
C LEU A 3 -7.12 0.43 -13.43
N LYS A 4 -6.95 -0.76 -12.90
CA LYS A 4 -7.20 -1.02 -11.48
C LYS A 4 -5.92 -0.73 -10.71
N ALA A 5 -5.96 0.32 -9.93
CA ALA A 5 -4.83 0.78 -9.11
C ALA A 5 -5.26 0.87 -7.65
N ALA A 6 -4.32 0.66 -6.76
CA ALA A 6 -4.58 0.81 -5.33
C ALA A 6 -3.54 1.70 -4.69
N PHE A 7 -3.98 2.44 -3.68
CA PHE A 7 -3.10 3.18 -2.79
C PHE A 7 -3.22 2.54 -1.41
N ILE A 8 -2.13 1.96 -0.92
CA ILE A 8 -2.11 1.30 0.38
C ILE A 8 -1.41 2.22 1.37
N PHE A 9 -2.11 2.58 2.44
CA PHE A 9 -1.51 3.36 3.50
C PHE A 9 -1.45 2.57 4.80
N VAL A 10 -0.40 2.80 5.58
CA VAL A 10 -0.20 2.12 6.85
C VAL A 10 -0.49 3.07 8.00
N ALA A 11 -1.33 2.63 8.92
CA ALA A 11 -1.68 3.41 10.09
C ALA A 11 -2.02 2.47 11.25
N PRO A 12 -1.63 2.80 12.50
CA PRO A 12 -2.06 1.99 13.63
C PRO A 12 -3.58 1.88 13.67
N ASP A 13 -4.08 0.72 14.03
CA ASP A 13 -5.51 0.43 14.14
C ASP A 13 -6.29 0.48 12.84
N ALA A 14 -5.64 0.61 11.70
CA ALA A 14 -6.32 0.45 10.42
C ALA A 14 -6.76 -1.00 10.23
N ASP A 15 -7.88 -1.16 9.54
CA ASP A 15 -8.45 -2.47 9.23
C ASP A 15 -8.75 -2.50 7.73
N SER A 16 -8.06 -3.36 7.01
CA SER A 16 -8.15 -3.39 5.55
C SER A 16 -9.54 -3.78 5.02
N ALA A 17 -10.37 -4.43 5.84
CA ALA A 17 -11.73 -4.76 5.45
C ALA A 17 -12.67 -3.56 5.59
N LYS A 18 -12.41 -2.69 6.57
CA LYS A 18 -13.27 -1.53 6.87
C LYS A 18 -12.77 -0.23 6.25
N HIS A 19 -11.46 -0.04 6.27
CA HIS A 19 -10.84 1.23 5.89
C HIS A 19 -10.40 1.18 4.43
N ARG A 20 -11.38 1.18 3.53
CA ARG A 20 -11.13 1.24 2.10
C ARG A 20 -12.20 2.04 1.39
N ALA A 21 -11.81 2.67 0.30
CA ALA A 21 -12.71 3.47 -0.52
C ALA A 21 -12.27 3.39 -1.97
N VAL A 22 -13.22 3.58 -2.88
CA VAL A 22 -12.95 3.50 -4.32
C VAL A 22 -13.28 4.85 -4.95
N VAL A 23 -12.36 5.35 -5.77
CA VAL A 23 -12.61 6.47 -6.67
C VAL A 23 -12.66 5.89 -8.06
N ASP A 24 -13.84 5.93 -8.67
CA ASP A 24 -14.09 5.29 -9.96
C ASP A 24 -14.16 6.34 -11.06
N THR A 25 -13.17 6.31 -11.94
CA THR A 25 -13.12 7.22 -13.09
C THR A 25 -13.16 6.41 -14.39
N PRO A 26 -13.37 7.05 -15.54
CA PRO A 26 -13.42 6.31 -16.81
C PRO A 26 -12.14 5.52 -17.12
N VAL A 27 -10.96 6.02 -16.73
CA VAL A 27 -9.70 5.38 -17.13
C VAL A 27 -8.92 4.80 -15.97
N VAL A 28 -9.24 5.15 -14.72
CA VAL A 28 -8.59 4.60 -13.53
C VAL A 28 -9.65 4.33 -12.47
N LYS A 29 -9.59 3.13 -11.92
CA LYS A 29 -10.37 2.77 -10.73
C LYS A 29 -9.37 2.65 -9.59
N LEU A 30 -9.37 3.64 -8.69
CA LEU A 30 -8.41 3.71 -7.59
C LEU A 30 -9.08 3.26 -6.29
N THR A 31 -8.49 2.25 -5.66
CA THR A 31 -8.92 1.80 -4.34
C THR A 31 -7.89 2.22 -3.30
N ALA A 32 -8.31 3.00 -2.32
CA ALA A 32 -7.47 3.30 -1.16
C ALA A 32 -7.75 2.28 -0.06
N VAL A 33 -6.70 1.70 0.53
CA VAL A 33 -6.83 0.67 1.57
C VAL A 33 -5.89 0.99 2.71
N GLY A 34 -6.42 1.04 3.94
CA GLY A 34 -5.62 1.21 5.14
C GLY A 34 -5.24 -0.14 5.74
N VAL A 35 -3.97 -0.30 6.11
CA VAL A 35 -3.44 -1.50 6.76
C VAL A 35 -2.75 -1.13 8.06
N LYS A 36 -2.70 -2.05 9.01
CA LYS A 36 -2.16 -1.75 10.33
C LYS A 36 -0.64 -1.94 10.43
N ASN A 37 -0.06 -2.75 9.57
CA ASN A 37 1.38 -3.01 9.56
C ASN A 37 1.81 -3.59 8.20
N TYR A 38 3.09 -3.86 8.06
CA TYR A 38 3.65 -4.39 6.82
C TYR A 38 3.14 -5.80 6.48
N ALA A 39 2.95 -6.64 7.48
CA ALA A 39 2.45 -7.98 7.25
C ALA A 39 1.05 -7.97 6.63
N GLU A 40 0.18 -7.09 7.12
CA GLU A 40 -1.15 -6.92 6.54
C GLU A 40 -1.06 -6.32 5.14
N ALA A 41 -0.13 -5.37 4.93
CA ALA A 41 0.07 -4.78 3.60
C ALA A 41 0.44 -5.83 2.57
N ALA A 42 1.35 -6.74 2.89
CA ALA A 42 1.75 -7.81 1.99
C ALA A 42 0.57 -8.71 1.64
N LYS A 43 -0.23 -9.08 2.63
CA LYS A 43 -1.41 -9.91 2.42
C LYS A 43 -2.44 -9.21 1.54
N VAL A 44 -2.72 -7.94 1.80
CA VAL A 44 -3.66 -7.14 1.02
C VAL A 44 -3.15 -6.98 -0.42
N ALA A 45 -1.85 -6.74 -0.60
CA ALA A 45 -1.26 -6.62 -1.93
C ALA A 45 -1.46 -7.90 -2.75
N GLU A 46 -1.25 -9.08 -2.14
CA GLU A 46 -1.50 -10.35 -2.81
C GLU A 46 -2.96 -10.51 -3.21
N GLU A 47 -3.88 -10.13 -2.33
CA GLU A 47 -5.33 -10.18 -2.62
C GLU A 47 -5.71 -9.24 -3.76
N LEU A 48 -5.17 -8.03 -3.77
CA LEU A 48 -5.45 -7.05 -4.81
C LEU A 48 -4.94 -7.52 -6.17
N VAL A 49 -3.73 -8.08 -6.20
CA VAL A 49 -3.15 -8.61 -7.43
C VAL A 49 -4.00 -9.76 -7.96
N ALA A 50 -4.46 -10.65 -7.09
CA ALA A 50 -5.36 -11.74 -7.49
C ALA A 50 -6.67 -11.23 -8.07
N ASP A 51 -7.10 -10.04 -7.67
CA ASP A 51 -8.31 -9.38 -8.16
C ASP A 51 -8.05 -8.47 -9.37
N GLY A 52 -6.87 -8.55 -9.98
CA GLY A 52 -6.56 -7.84 -11.21
C GLY A 52 -5.97 -6.45 -11.07
N PHE A 53 -5.59 -6.04 -9.87
CA PHE A 53 -4.92 -4.75 -9.68
C PHE A 53 -3.52 -4.79 -10.28
N ALA A 54 -3.21 -3.81 -11.12
CA ALA A 54 -1.96 -3.78 -11.89
C ALA A 54 -0.94 -2.79 -11.33
N ALA A 55 -1.37 -1.82 -10.54
CA ALA A 55 -0.49 -0.81 -9.97
C ALA A 55 -0.82 -0.62 -8.50
N LEU A 56 0.19 -0.72 -7.65
CA LEU A 56 0.05 -0.51 -6.21
C LEU A 56 0.98 0.62 -5.80
N GLU A 57 0.43 1.67 -5.19
CA GLU A 57 1.20 2.76 -4.64
C GLU A 57 1.19 2.65 -3.12
N LEU A 58 2.36 2.84 -2.51
CA LEU A 58 2.51 2.77 -1.06
C LEU A 58 2.71 4.16 -0.50
N CYS A 59 2.05 4.47 0.61
CA CYS A 59 2.16 5.79 1.24
C CYS A 59 3.55 6.01 1.85
N GLY A 60 3.83 7.25 2.22
CA GLY A 60 5.10 7.63 2.85
C GLY A 60 5.35 6.99 4.21
N GLY A 61 4.36 6.30 4.78
CA GLY A 61 4.54 5.48 5.99
C GLY A 61 5.30 4.18 5.75
N PHE A 62 5.50 3.78 4.49
CA PHE A 62 6.32 2.62 4.17
C PHE A 62 7.76 3.06 4.00
N GLY A 63 8.67 2.50 4.80
CA GLY A 63 10.09 2.67 4.59
C GLY A 63 10.59 1.73 3.49
N LEU A 64 11.90 1.72 3.26
CA LEU A 64 12.50 0.88 2.22
C LEU A 64 12.23 -0.61 2.44
N GLU A 65 12.26 -1.06 3.68
CA GLU A 65 11.99 -2.46 4.02
C GLU A 65 10.53 -2.82 3.75
N GLY A 66 9.61 -1.93 4.09
CA GLY A 66 8.18 -2.15 3.84
C GLY A 66 7.88 -2.20 2.36
N ALA A 67 8.46 -1.30 1.58
CA ALA A 67 8.31 -1.30 0.13
C ALA A 67 8.87 -2.58 -0.48
N ALA A 68 10.04 -3.03 -0.04
CA ALA A 68 10.65 -4.27 -0.52
C ALA A 68 9.78 -5.49 -0.20
N LEU A 69 9.19 -5.52 1.00
CA LEU A 69 8.32 -6.62 1.41
C LEU A 69 7.10 -6.73 0.51
N VAL A 70 6.44 -5.62 0.22
CA VAL A 70 5.26 -5.61 -0.66
C VAL A 70 5.65 -5.99 -2.09
N LYS A 71 6.75 -5.43 -2.60
CA LYS A 71 7.23 -5.76 -3.94
C LYS A 71 7.51 -7.26 -4.09
N LYS A 72 8.13 -7.86 -3.08
CA LYS A 72 8.41 -9.29 -3.06
C LYS A 72 7.11 -10.11 -3.03
N ALA A 73 6.14 -9.68 -2.22
CA ALA A 73 4.88 -10.39 -2.08
C ALA A 73 4.10 -10.47 -3.39
N VAL A 74 4.14 -9.43 -4.22
CA VAL A 74 3.40 -9.45 -5.50
C VAL A 74 4.15 -10.18 -6.61
N ALA A 75 5.42 -10.51 -6.42
CA ALA A 75 6.21 -11.36 -7.30
C ALA A 75 6.18 -10.93 -8.78
N GLY A 76 6.26 -9.63 -9.04
CA GLY A 76 6.26 -9.08 -10.40
C GLY A 76 4.90 -9.04 -11.09
N LYS A 77 3.82 -9.45 -10.41
CA LYS A 77 2.48 -9.48 -11.01
C LYS A 77 1.81 -8.12 -11.07
N ALA A 78 2.34 -7.14 -10.35
CA ALA A 78 1.88 -5.76 -10.38
C ALA A 78 3.08 -4.85 -10.24
N ALA A 79 2.94 -3.62 -10.73
CA ALA A 79 3.93 -2.57 -10.48
C ALA A 79 3.74 -2.02 -9.08
N VAL A 80 4.84 -1.76 -8.38
CA VAL A 80 4.81 -1.17 -7.04
C VAL A 80 5.53 0.17 -7.08
N GLY A 81 4.81 1.24 -6.75
CA GLY A 81 5.36 2.57 -6.64
C GLY A 81 5.35 3.02 -5.19
N VAL A 82 6.17 4.01 -4.87
CA VAL A 82 6.30 4.46 -3.49
C VAL A 82 6.27 5.98 -3.39
N VAL A 83 5.70 6.48 -2.29
CA VAL A 83 5.94 7.83 -1.82
C VAL A 83 6.97 7.70 -0.72
N ARG A 84 8.12 8.32 -0.88
CA ARG A 84 9.24 8.13 0.04
C ARG A 84 9.37 9.28 1.02
N PHE A 85 9.30 8.93 2.29
CA PHE A 85 9.68 9.83 3.39
C PHE A 85 10.75 9.14 4.19
N ASP A 86 11.92 9.73 4.25
CA ASP A 86 12.99 9.19 5.12
C ASP A 86 12.68 9.48 6.58
N ASN A 87 12.07 10.66 6.83
CA ASN A 87 11.64 11.07 8.16
C ASN A 87 10.20 11.60 8.05
N HIS A 88 9.25 10.76 8.37
CA HIS A 88 7.84 11.11 8.17
C HIS A 88 7.31 11.94 9.35
N PRO A 89 6.73 13.13 9.11
CA PRO A 89 6.24 13.99 10.21
C PRO A 89 5.14 13.33 11.06
N GLY A 90 4.28 12.52 10.46
CA GLY A 90 3.26 11.78 11.18
C GLY A 90 3.77 10.63 12.03
N LEU A 91 5.06 10.29 11.89
CA LEU A 91 5.71 9.18 12.61
C LEU A 91 6.79 9.69 13.56
N GLY A 92 6.68 10.93 14.02
CA GLY A 92 7.69 11.54 14.88
C GLY A 92 9.03 11.70 14.17
N PHE A 93 8.99 11.96 12.85
CA PHE A 93 10.18 12.10 12.00
C PHE A 93 11.03 10.83 11.95
N LYS A 94 10.38 9.67 12.05
CA LYS A 94 11.02 8.36 11.90
C LYS A 94 10.61 7.71 10.59
N SER A 95 11.32 6.65 10.23
CA SER A 95 10.93 5.80 9.10
C SER A 95 9.82 4.84 9.53
N GLY A 96 8.95 4.49 8.60
CA GLY A 96 7.97 3.43 8.81
C GLY A 96 8.62 2.09 9.15
N ASP A 97 9.86 1.86 8.73
CA ASP A 97 10.60 0.64 9.03
C ASP A 97 10.84 0.47 10.54
N ASP A 98 10.93 1.59 11.28
CA ASP A 98 11.13 1.55 12.74
C ASP A 98 9.86 1.22 13.50
N LEU A 99 8.68 1.40 12.88
CA LEU A 99 7.40 1.33 13.58
C LEU A 99 6.49 0.19 13.12
N PHE A 100 6.57 -0.21 11.86
CA PHE A 100 5.60 -1.12 11.25
C PHE A 100 6.18 -2.43 10.74
N GLY A 101 7.48 -2.57 10.89
CA GLY A 101 8.22 -3.75 10.42
C GLY A 101 8.01 -5.03 11.20
#